data_323b8d0f05b903a478e3b3b225ecc21c
#
_entry.id   323b8d0f05b903a478e3b3b225ecc21c
#
_cell.length_a   1.000
_cell.length_b   1.000
_cell.length_c   1.000
_cell.angle_alpha   90.00
_cell.angle_beta   90.00
_cell.angle_gamma   90.00
#
_symmetry.space_group_name_H-M   'P 1'
#
loop_
_entity.id
_entity.type
_entity.pdbx_description
1 polymer ?
#
loop_
_entity_poly.entity_id
_entity_poly.type
_entity_poly.pdbx_seq_one_letter_code
_entity_poly.pdbx_strand_id
1 'polypeptide(L)'
;AIGGRTIHTFHTEGAGGGHAPDIITACAHPNILPSSTNPTLPYTLNTIDEHLDMLMVCHHLDPDIAEDVAFAESRIRRETIAAEDVLHDLGAFSLTSSDSQAMGRVGEVILRTWQVAHRMKVQRGALAEETGDNDNFRVKRYIAKYTINPALTHGIAHEVGSIEVGKLADLVV
;
A
#
# COMPACT_ATOMS: atom_id res chain seq x y z
N ALA A 1 22.06 -5.89 7.01
CA ALA A 1 22.94 -4.80 6.59
C ALA A 1 22.59 -3.43 7.21
N ILE A 2 21.32 -3.19 7.60
CA ILE A 2 20.86 -1.89 8.14
C ILE A 2 21.15 -1.68 9.63
N GLY A 3 21.70 -2.68 10.32
CA GLY A 3 22.12 -2.56 11.72
C GLY A 3 21.01 -2.19 12.70
N GLY A 4 19.79 -2.69 12.47
CA GLY A 4 18.63 -2.42 13.33
C GLY A 4 18.01 -1.03 13.18
N ARG A 5 18.47 -0.20 12.22
CA ARG A 5 17.87 1.09 11.94
C ARG A 5 16.52 0.91 11.26
N THR A 6 15.61 1.87 11.46
CA THR A 6 14.33 1.90 10.73
C THR A 6 14.57 2.23 9.26
N ILE A 7 13.90 1.51 8.38
CA ILE A 7 13.97 1.72 6.93
C ILE A 7 12.56 1.68 6.34
N HIS A 8 12.32 2.52 5.35
CA HIS A 8 11.11 2.48 4.52
C HIS A 8 11.37 1.68 3.25
N THR A 9 10.44 0.83 2.86
CA THR A 9 10.47 0.08 1.61
C THR A 9 9.25 0.40 0.76
N PHE A 10 9.50 0.80 -0.50
CA PHE A 10 8.45 0.98 -1.50
C PHE A 10 8.14 -0.35 -2.22
N HIS A 11 6.96 -0.43 -2.84
CA HIS A 11 6.51 -1.61 -3.60
C HIS A 11 6.72 -2.93 -2.86
N THR A 12 6.47 -2.93 -1.56
CA THR A 12 6.72 -4.10 -0.72
C THR A 12 5.77 -5.27 -1.05
N GLU A 13 4.68 -5.00 -1.77
CA GLU A 13 3.81 -6.02 -2.37
C GLU A 13 4.51 -6.81 -3.50
N GLY A 14 5.62 -6.30 -4.04
CA GLY A 14 6.42 -6.97 -5.06
C GLY A 14 6.18 -6.53 -6.50
N ALA A 15 5.10 -5.80 -6.80
CA ALA A 15 4.76 -5.41 -8.17
C ALA A 15 5.78 -4.46 -8.82
N GLY A 16 6.34 -3.52 -8.05
CA GLY A 16 7.36 -2.58 -8.56
C GLY A 16 8.77 -3.15 -8.64
N GLY A 17 9.04 -4.22 -7.92
CA GLY A 17 10.38 -4.77 -7.73
C GLY A 17 10.91 -5.66 -8.85
N GLY A 18 10.09 -5.99 -9.86
CA GLY A 18 10.50 -6.86 -10.97
C GLY A 18 10.94 -8.24 -10.51
N HIS A 19 12.22 -8.37 -10.21
CA HIS A 19 12.83 -9.65 -9.85
C HIS A 19 12.95 -9.90 -8.33
N ALA A 20 12.26 -9.15 -7.51
CA ALA A 20 12.27 -9.28 -6.05
C ALA A 20 10.89 -9.68 -5.49
N PRO A 21 10.34 -10.87 -5.86
CA PRO A 21 9.01 -11.31 -5.41
C PRO A 21 8.94 -11.47 -3.90
N ASP A 22 10.08 -11.79 -3.29
CA ASP A 22 10.19 -12.09 -1.87
C ASP A 22 10.30 -10.83 -1.00
N ILE A 23 10.27 -9.63 -1.61
CA ILE A 23 10.34 -8.37 -0.85
C ILE A 23 9.18 -8.23 0.14
N ILE A 24 8.05 -8.88 -0.12
CA ILE A 24 6.91 -8.93 0.79
C ILE A 24 7.29 -9.51 2.16
N THR A 25 8.31 -10.35 2.24
CA THR A 25 8.84 -10.88 3.50
C THR A 25 9.43 -9.81 4.40
N ALA A 26 9.73 -8.62 3.86
CA ALA A 26 10.17 -7.46 4.63
C ALA A 26 9.12 -7.03 5.68
N CYS A 27 7.83 -7.31 5.43
CA CYS A 27 6.75 -7.04 6.37
C CYS A 27 6.92 -7.77 7.72
N ALA A 28 7.72 -8.85 7.77
CA ALA A 28 7.99 -9.59 9.00
C ALA A 28 9.01 -8.91 9.93
N HIS A 29 9.68 -7.85 9.49
CA HIS A 29 10.73 -7.18 10.26
C HIS A 29 10.19 -5.93 10.97
N PRO A 30 10.32 -5.82 12.30
CA PRO A 30 9.73 -4.73 13.09
C PRO A 30 10.36 -3.35 12.82
N ASN A 31 11.53 -3.31 12.22
CA ASN A 31 12.23 -2.07 11.86
C ASN A 31 12.02 -1.66 10.40
N ILE A 32 11.13 -2.32 9.68
CA ILE A 32 10.77 -1.95 8.31
C ILE A 32 9.37 -1.33 8.31
N LEU A 33 9.25 -0.18 7.63
CA LEU A 33 7.99 0.49 7.35
C LEU A 33 7.62 0.21 5.89
N PRO A 34 6.87 -0.86 5.62
CA PRO A 34 6.53 -1.23 4.26
C PRO A 34 5.39 -0.36 3.71
N SER A 35 5.51 0.04 2.45
CA SER A 35 4.43 0.70 1.73
C SER A 35 3.98 -0.12 0.52
N SER A 36 2.70 -0.01 0.25
CA SER A 36 2.07 -0.43 -0.97
C SER A 36 1.83 0.77 -1.86
N THR A 37 2.14 0.62 -3.14
CA THR A 37 1.93 1.63 -4.18
C THR A 37 0.99 1.13 -5.27
N ASN A 38 0.30 0.01 -5.01
CA ASN A 38 -0.56 -0.62 -6.00
C ASN A 38 -1.80 0.25 -6.30
N PRO A 39 -1.95 0.77 -7.53
CA PRO A 39 -3.07 1.64 -7.89
C PRO A 39 -4.38 0.87 -8.13
N THR A 40 -4.35 -0.46 -8.19
CA THR A 40 -5.49 -1.32 -8.52
C THR A 40 -6.20 -1.91 -7.30
N LEU A 41 -5.91 -1.40 -6.11
CA LEU A 41 -6.63 -1.75 -4.87
C LEU A 41 -8.09 -1.26 -4.91
N PRO A 42 -9.01 -1.96 -4.24
CA PRO A 42 -8.91 -3.31 -3.67
C PRO A 42 -8.88 -4.40 -4.75
N TYR A 43 -8.35 -5.57 -4.42
CA TYR A 43 -8.25 -6.69 -5.35
C TYR A 43 -9.64 -7.13 -5.87
N THR A 44 -9.79 -7.18 -7.19
CA THR A 44 -11.02 -7.59 -7.90
C THR A 44 -10.70 -8.63 -8.97
N LEU A 45 -11.72 -9.11 -9.68
CA LEU A 45 -11.53 -10.03 -10.81
C LEU A 45 -10.66 -9.44 -11.91
N ASN A 46 -10.71 -8.13 -12.11
CA ASN A 46 -10.02 -7.44 -13.19
C ASN A 46 -8.66 -6.87 -12.76
N THR A 47 -8.28 -6.99 -11.49
CA THR A 47 -7.08 -6.34 -10.96
C THR A 47 -5.80 -6.71 -11.70
N ILE A 48 -5.64 -7.99 -12.05
CA ILE A 48 -4.43 -8.46 -12.72
C ILE A 48 -4.33 -7.89 -14.13
N ASP A 49 -5.41 -7.97 -14.89
CA ASP A 49 -5.45 -7.46 -16.27
C ASP A 49 -5.26 -5.94 -16.29
N GLU A 50 -5.98 -5.22 -15.43
CA GLU A 50 -5.83 -3.77 -15.28
C GLU A 50 -4.40 -3.36 -14.90
N HIS A 51 -3.77 -4.12 -14.02
CA HIS A 51 -2.40 -3.83 -13.58
C HIS A 51 -1.38 -4.13 -14.68
N LEU A 52 -1.56 -5.24 -15.43
CA LEU A 52 -0.73 -5.55 -16.59
C LEU A 52 -0.84 -4.45 -17.67
N ASP A 53 -2.05 -4.04 -18.00
CA ASP A 53 -2.28 -2.96 -18.98
C ASP A 53 -1.61 -1.66 -18.54
N MET A 54 -1.77 -1.29 -17.26
CA MET A 54 -1.10 -0.10 -16.72
C MET A 54 0.42 -0.21 -16.79
N LEU A 55 0.98 -1.37 -16.47
CA LEU A 55 2.42 -1.61 -16.54
C LEU A 55 2.92 -1.48 -17.99
N MET A 56 2.25 -2.13 -18.94
CA MET A 56 2.59 -2.06 -20.36
C MET A 56 2.64 -0.61 -20.83
N VAL A 57 1.60 0.17 -20.56
CA VAL A 57 1.51 1.58 -20.98
C VAL A 57 2.58 2.43 -20.29
N CYS A 58 2.73 2.33 -18.98
CA CYS A 58 3.64 3.20 -18.21
C CYS A 58 5.12 2.91 -18.47
N HIS A 59 5.45 1.69 -18.86
CA HIS A 59 6.82 1.28 -19.19
C HIS A 59 7.11 1.30 -20.69
N HIS A 60 6.16 1.79 -21.52
CA HIS A 60 6.30 1.84 -22.98
C HIS A 60 6.61 0.48 -23.61
N LEU A 61 5.99 -0.57 -23.07
CA LEU A 61 6.12 -1.94 -23.57
C LEU A 61 5.17 -2.17 -24.73
N ASP A 62 5.55 -3.07 -25.63
CA ASP A 62 4.77 -3.42 -26.82
C ASP A 62 4.10 -4.79 -26.62
N PRO A 63 2.76 -4.87 -26.66
CA PRO A 63 2.05 -6.14 -26.51
C PRO A 63 2.29 -7.14 -27.65
N ASP A 64 2.82 -6.68 -28.79
CA ASP A 64 3.19 -7.56 -29.91
C ASP A 64 4.60 -8.15 -29.76
N ILE A 65 5.37 -7.72 -28.75
CA ILE A 65 6.71 -8.22 -28.43
C ILE A 65 6.63 -9.19 -27.25
N ALA A 66 6.94 -10.47 -27.49
CA ALA A 66 6.82 -11.52 -26.49
C ALA A 66 7.69 -11.28 -25.26
N GLU A 67 8.87 -10.70 -25.40
CA GLU A 67 9.78 -10.35 -24.32
C GLU A 67 9.22 -9.26 -23.42
N ASP A 68 8.54 -8.27 -23.99
CA ASP A 68 7.89 -7.18 -23.24
C ASP A 68 6.71 -7.72 -22.42
N VAL A 69 5.90 -8.59 -23.02
CA VAL A 69 4.80 -9.27 -22.34
C VAL A 69 5.33 -10.13 -21.19
N ALA A 70 6.36 -10.95 -21.45
CA ALA A 70 6.98 -11.79 -20.42
C ALA A 70 7.58 -10.96 -19.27
N PHE A 71 8.16 -9.81 -19.57
CA PHE A 71 8.64 -8.88 -18.54
C PHE A 71 7.50 -8.35 -17.67
N ALA A 72 6.41 -7.89 -18.29
CA ALA A 72 5.24 -7.38 -17.56
C ALA A 72 4.63 -8.46 -16.65
N GLU A 73 4.40 -9.66 -17.18
CA GLU A 73 3.86 -10.81 -16.44
C GLU A 73 4.78 -11.25 -15.28
N SER A 74 6.09 -11.12 -15.45
CA SER A 74 7.04 -11.46 -14.37
C SER A 74 6.93 -10.53 -13.16
N ARG A 75 6.44 -9.31 -13.35
CA ARG A 75 6.30 -8.29 -12.31
C ARG A 75 4.94 -8.33 -11.63
N ILE A 76 3.89 -8.73 -12.33
CA ILE A 76 2.53 -8.75 -11.82
C ILE A 76 2.20 -10.15 -11.33
N ARG A 77 2.09 -10.31 -10.01
CA ARG A 77 1.88 -11.62 -9.37
C ARG A 77 0.58 -11.62 -8.59
N ARG A 78 -0.31 -12.47 -9.03
CA ARG A 78 -1.64 -12.63 -8.43
C ARG A 78 -1.56 -12.88 -6.93
N GLU A 79 -0.65 -13.73 -6.51
CA GLU A 79 -0.54 -14.19 -5.12
C GLU A 79 -0.21 -13.04 -4.17
N THR A 80 0.77 -12.20 -4.52
CA THR A 80 1.18 -11.07 -3.70
C THR A 80 0.15 -9.94 -3.73
N ILE A 81 -0.41 -9.66 -4.89
CA ILE A 81 -1.43 -8.61 -5.06
C ILE A 81 -2.74 -9.00 -4.35
N ALA A 82 -3.16 -10.27 -4.43
CA ALA A 82 -4.34 -10.75 -3.72
C ALA A 82 -4.18 -10.73 -2.19
N ALA A 83 -2.96 -10.95 -1.69
CA ALA A 83 -2.67 -10.90 -0.26
C ALA A 83 -2.62 -9.46 0.29
N GLU A 84 -2.44 -8.48 -0.56
CA GLU A 84 -2.16 -7.09 -0.17
C GLU A 84 -3.28 -6.47 0.66
N ASP A 85 -4.54 -6.63 0.27
CA ASP A 85 -5.69 -6.12 1.02
C ASP A 85 -5.70 -6.66 2.46
N VAL A 86 -5.43 -7.96 2.60
CA VAL A 86 -5.36 -8.65 3.91
C VAL A 86 -4.20 -8.12 4.74
N LEU A 87 -3.04 -7.93 4.14
CA LEU A 87 -1.85 -7.41 4.82
C LEU A 87 -2.04 -5.95 5.25
N HIS A 88 -2.77 -5.16 4.48
CA HIS A 88 -3.18 -3.82 4.90
C HIS A 88 -4.09 -3.87 6.14
N ASP A 89 -5.05 -4.78 6.16
CA ASP A 89 -6.01 -4.92 7.26
C ASP A 89 -5.37 -5.47 8.53
N LEU A 90 -4.38 -6.35 8.39
CA LEU A 90 -3.56 -6.86 9.50
C LEU A 90 -2.54 -5.83 10.03
N GLY A 91 -2.32 -4.73 9.31
CA GLY A 91 -1.34 -3.71 9.69
C GLY A 91 0.10 -4.04 9.27
N ALA A 92 0.30 -5.08 8.46
CA ALA A 92 1.62 -5.44 7.94
C ALA A 92 2.17 -4.37 6.98
N PHE A 93 1.31 -3.79 6.15
CA PHE A 93 1.64 -2.59 5.38
C PHE A 93 1.35 -1.33 6.20
N SER A 94 2.41 -0.56 6.47
CA SER A 94 2.32 0.66 7.28
C SER A 94 1.76 1.86 6.52
N LEU A 95 2.00 1.92 5.20
CA LEU A 95 1.67 3.07 4.37
C LEU A 95 0.95 2.65 3.08
N THR A 96 0.16 3.59 2.56
CA THR A 96 -0.32 3.60 1.17
C THR A 96 0.30 4.78 0.45
N SER A 97 0.71 4.59 -0.80
CA SER A 97 1.23 5.67 -1.63
C SER A 97 0.61 5.63 -3.03
N SER A 98 0.73 6.75 -3.75
CA SER A 98 0.01 6.94 -5.00
C SER A 98 0.77 6.45 -6.23
N ASP A 99 2.09 6.29 -6.15
CA ASP A 99 2.96 6.06 -7.32
C ASP A 99 2.72 7.09 -8.45
N SER A 100 2.66 8.37 -8.09
CA SER A 100 2.07 9.45 -8.88
C SER A 100 2.76 9.73 -10.21
N GLN A 101 4.01 9.32 -10.38
CA GLN A 101 4.78 9.61 -11.60
C GLN A 101 4.67 8.53 -12.68
N ALA A 102 4.33 7.30 -12.28
CA ALA A 102 4.10 6.18 -13.19
C ALA A 102 3.06 5.26 -12.58
N MET A 103 2.11 4.77 -13.35
CA MET A 103 1.03 3.87 -12.89
C MET A 103 0.16 4.44 -11.75
N GLY A 104 0.43 5.66 -11.29
CA GLY A 104 -0.19 6.23 -10.09
C GLY A 104 -1.58 6.79 -10.32
N ARG A 105 -2.40 6.72 -9.27
CA ARG A 105 -3.73 7.32 -9.19
C ARG A 105 -3.81 8.25 -8.00
N VAL A 106 -3.06 9.33 -8.05
CA VAL A 106 -2.88 10.26 -6.92
C VAL A 106 -4.21 10.79 -6.36
N GLY A 107 -5.19 11.07 -7.22
CA GLY A 107 -6.52 11.53 -6.81
C GLY A 107 -7.40 10.44 -6.16
N GLU A 108 -7.03 9.19 -6.28
CA GLU A 108 -7.85 8.06 -5.82
C GLU A 108 -7.25 7.31 -4.62
N VAL A 109 -5.99 7.58 -4.25
CA VAL A 109 -5.29 6.78 -3.24
C VAL A 109 -6.03 6.71 -1.89
N ILE A 110 -6.57 7.81 -1.43
CA ILE A 110 -7.32 7.87 -0.17
C ILE A 110 -8.64 7.11 -0.29
N LEU A 111 -9.38 7.34 -1.38
CA LEU A 111 -10.63 6.62 -1.65
C LEU A 111 -10.41 5.11 -1.71
N ARG A 112 -9.39 4.66 -2.44
CA ARG A 112 -9.06 3.23 -2.55
C ARG A 112 -8.62 2.63 -1.22
N THR A 113 -7.90 3.38 -0.41
CA THR A 113 -7.56 2.96 0.97
C THR A 113 -8.82 2.66 1.79
N TRP A 114 -9.85 3.50 1.70
CA TRP A 114 -11.13 3.27 2.38
C TRP A 114 -11.96 2.14 1.75
N GLN A 115 -11.87 1.95 0.44
CA GLN A 115 -12.49 0.81 -0.22
C GLN A 115 -11.87 -0.52 0.24
N VAL A 116 -10.55 -0.57 0.45
CA VAL A 116 -9.88 -1.73 1.06
C VAL A 116 -10.37 -1.95 2.48
N ALA A 117 -10.44 -0.90 3.31
CA ALA A 117 -10.95 -1.00 4.69
C ALA A 117 -12.38 -1.58 4.72
N HIS A 118 -13.26 -1.05 3.88
CA HIS A 118 -14.64 -1.53 3.77
C HIS A 118 -14.71 -2.99 3.31
N ARG A 119 -13.98 -3.33 2.26
CA ARG A 119 -13.94 -4.71 1.75
C ARG A 119 -13.44 -5.69 2.80
N MET A 120 -12.40 -5.32 3.54
CA MET A 120 -11.86 -6.15 4.61
C MET A 120 -12.87 -6.32 5.76
N LYS A 121 -13.60 -5.26 6.10
CA LYS A 121 -14.71 -5.37 7.07
C LYS A 121 -15.77 -6.38 6.63
N VAL A 122 -16.17 -6.30 5.36
CA VAL A 122 -17.21 -7.20 4.80
C VAL A 122 -16.72 -8.65 4.75
N GLN A 123 -15.46 -8.87 4.36
CA GLN A 123 -14.93 -10.22 4.16
C GLN A 123 -14.42 -10.89 5.44
N ARG A 124 -13.89 -10.10 6.39
CA ARG A 124 -13.16 -10.61 7.56
C ARG A 124 -13.85 -10.29 8.89
N GLY A 125 -14.87 -9.43 8.88
CA GLY A 125 -15.55 -8.99 10.10
C GLY A 125 -14.73 -7.99 10.92
N ALA A 126 -14.97 -7.97 12.23
CA ALA A 126 -14.24 -7.11 13.17
C ALA A 126 -12.78 -7.55 13.31
N LEU A 127 -11.90 -6.58 13.56
CA LEU A 127 -10.53 -6.89 13.97
C LEU A 127 -10.50 -7.40 15.40
N ALA A 128 -9.51 -8.23 15.74
CA ALA A 128 -9.36 -8.78 17.09
C ALA A 128 -9.11 -7.70 18.16
N GLU A 129 -8.59 -6.55 17.73
CA GLU A 129 -8.29 -5.40 18.60
C GLU A 129 -9.49 -4.45 18.81
N GLU A 130 -10.61 -4.67 18.10
CA GLU A 130 -11.81 -3.86 18.31
C GLU A 130 -12.43 -4.13 19.68
N THR A 131 -12.90 -3.07 20.29
CA THR A 131 -13.60 -3.12 21.58
C THR A 131 -15.03 -2.62 21.42
N GLY A 132 -16.01 -3.49 21.64
CA GLY A 132 -17.41 -3.16 21.45
C GLY A 132 -17.85 -3.28 19.99
N ASP A 133 -18.97 -2.65 19.67
CA ASP A 133 -19.63 -2.74 18.37
C ASP A 133 -19.28 -1.54 17.49
N ASN A 134 -18.00 -1.40 17.19
CA ASN A 134 -17.48 -0.32 16.34
C ASN A 134 -16.26 -0.77 15.55
N ASP A 135 -15.77 0.08 14.65
CA ASP A 135 -14.57 -0.15 13.83
C ASP A 135 -13.46 0.89 14.08
N ASN A 136 -13.44 1.48 15.28
CA ASN A 136 -12.53 2.57 15.59
C ASN A 136 -11.05 2.18 15.45
N PHE A 137 -10.68 0.95 15.77
CA PHE A 137 -9.31 0.50 15.62
C PHE A 137 -8.93 0.39 14.13
N ARG A 138 -9.80 -0.21 13.30
CA ARG A 138 -9.61 -0.25 11.84
C ARG A 138 -9.51 1.15 11.25
N VAL A 139 -10.42 2.06 11.63
CA VAL A 139 -10.39 3.45 11.18
C VAL A 139 -9.04 4.11 11.50
N LYS A 140 -8.55 4.00 12.73
CA LYS A 140 -7.24 4.53 13.12
C LYS A 140 -6.10 3.93 12.31
N ARG A 141 -6.12 2.60 12.09
CA ARG A 141 -5.13 1.90 11.29
C ARG A 141 -5.05 2.43 9.86
N TYR A 142 -6.21 2.64 9.22
CA TYR A 142 -6.25 3.09 7.84
C TYR A 142 -5.94 4.58 7.67
N ILE A 143 -6.40 5.45 8.58
CA ILE A 143 -6.01 6.86 8.59
C ILE A 143 -4.49 7.01 8.77
N ALA A 144 -3.89 6.23 9.65
CA ALA A 144 -2.46 6.30 9.91
C ALA A 144 -1.60 6.07 8.66
N LYS A 145 -2.10 5.28 7.69
CA LYS A 145 -1.36 4.92 6.47
C LYS A 145 -1.02 6.10 5.56
N TYR A 146 -1.76 7.18 5.64
CA TYR A 146 -1.54 8.38 4.83
C TYR A 146 -1.41 9.68 5.67
N THR A 147 -1.27 9.53 6.99
CA THR A 147 -1.06 10.67 7.91
C THR A 147 0.19 10.47 8.75
N ILE A 148 0.08 9.89 9.95
CA ILE A 148 1.21 9.79 10.87
C ILE A 148 2.31 8.85 10.40
N ASN A 149 1.99 7.73 9.72
CA ASN A 149 3.01 6.78 9.30
C ASN A 149 3.95 7.35 8.22
N PRO A 150 3.46 8.03 7.14
CA PRO A 150 4.34 8.78 6.25
C PRO A 150 5.12 9.88 6.96
N ALA A 151 4.52 10.60 7.92
CA ALA A 151 5.23 11.63 8.67
C ALA A 151 6.39 11.06 9.49
N LEU A 152 6.21 9.88 10.10
CA LEU A 152 7.29 9.14 10.77
C LEU A 152 8.39 8.71 9.79
N THR A 153 7.99 8.20 8.63
CA THR A 153 8.91 7.75 7.57
C THR A 153 9.79 8.89 7.06
N HIS A 154 9.23 10.09 6.92
CA HIS A 154 9.95 11.28 6.47
C HIS A 154 10.64 12.06 7.59
N GLY A 155 10.51 11.64 8.85
CA GLY A 155 11.14 12.29 9.99
C GLY A 155 10.49 13.63 10.39
N ILE A 156 9.25 13.90 9.94
CA ILE A 156 8.51 15.16 10.20
C ILE A 156 7.31 14.97 11.12
N ALA A 157 7.21 13.83 11.79
CA ALA A 157 6.09 13.53 12.69
C ALA A 157 5.98 14.47 13.90
N HIS A 158 7.04 15.22 14.21
CA HIS A 158 7.01 16.26 15.24
C HIS A 158 6.29 17.54 14.78
N GLU A 159 6.08 17.71 13.47
CA GLU A 159 5.40 18.88 12.89
C GLU A 159 4.00 18.56 12.36
N VAL A 160 3.80 17.37 11.77
CA VAL A 160 2.57 17.00 11.06
C VAL A 160 2.16 15.56 11.30
N GLY A 161 1.04 15.14 10.73
CA GLY A 161 0.59 13.74 10.69
C GLY A 161 -0.36 13.34 11.83
N SER A 162 -0.53 14.17 12.86
CA SER A 162 -1.50 13.96 13.93
C SER A 162 -2.03 15.28 14.47
N ILE A 163 -3.21 15.25 15.08
CA ILE A 163 -3.82 16.41 15.72
C ILE A 163 -3.31 16.49 17.15
N GLU A 164 -2.26 17.26 17.36
CA GLU A 164 -1.61 17.45 18.65
C GLU A 164 -1.23 18.92 18.85
N VAL A 165 -1.23 19.37 20.11
CA VAL A 165 -0.80 20.74 20.45
C VAL A 165 0.66 20.93 20.07
N GLY A 166 0.92 22.01 19.31
CA GLY A 166 2.26 22.36 18.85
C GLY A 166 2.61 21.88 17.45
N LYS A 167 1.74 21.08 16.81
CA LYS A 167 1.87 20.70 15.40
C LYS A 167 1.15 21.67 14.47
N LEU A 168 1.52 21.63 13.19
CA LEU A 168 0.85 22.39 12.14
C LEU A 168 -0.60 21.91 11.98
N ALA A 169 -1.52 22.85 11.79
CA ALA A 169 -2.94 22.55 11.60
C ALA A 169 -3.27 22.33 10.11
N ASP A 170 -2.54 21.44 9.48
CA ASP A 170 -2.77 21.00 8.09
C ASP A 170 -3.95 20.03 8.06
N LEU A 171 -5.16 20.57 8.04
CA LEU A 171 -6.41 19.83 8.16
C LEU A 171 -7.25 19.96 6.89
N VAL A 172 -7.93 18.87 6.54
CA VAL A 172 -8.99 18.86 5.53
C VAL A 172 -10.32 18.69 6.26
N VAL A 173 -11.27 19.58 5.97
CA VAL A 173 -12.62 19.60 6.54
C VAL A 173 -13.64 19.18 5.48
#